data_53f27f250875b5caaf73d269a5aad1f2
#
_entry.id   53f27f250875b5caaf73d269a5aad1f2
#
_cell.length_a   1.000
_cell.length_b   1.000
_cell.length_c   1.000
_cell.angle_alpha   90.00
_cell.angle_beta   90.00
_cell.angle_gamma   90.00
#
_symmetry.space_group_name_H-M   'P 1'
#
loop_
_entity.id
_entity.type
_entity.pdbx_description
1 polymer ?
#
loop_
_entity_poly.entity_id
_entity_poly.type
_entity_poly.pdbx_seq_one_letter_code
_entity_poly.pdbx_strand_id
1 'polypeptide(L)'
;MSLMKGKKGLIMGVANERSIAWGISQKLAEAGAELAFTYLGDALKKRVIPLAEKLNSKVTFNSDVEKKEEVVKLFENIKSEWGEIDFVVHAVAFSDKSELSGEYLNTTRENFLRSMLISCFSFTEVAKEASKIMEQGGSLLTLTYESTKAIPNYNVMGVCKSALEASVKYLARDLGAKGMRVNAISAGPIKTLAASAIGDAKFLYKWNEDHSFLKRNVDIHDVGNSALYLLSDLANGVTGEIHYVDAGYNKVGMPDPKNFS
;
A
#
# COMPACT_ATOMS: atom_id res chain seq x y z
N MET A 1 25.50 -2.09 -8.48
CA MET A 1 25.27 -2.45 -7.07
C MET A 1 23.80 -2.72 -6.89
N SER A 2 23.42 -3.78 -6.19
CA SER A 2 22.01 -4.08 -5.92
C SER A 2 21.59 -3.27 -4.67
N LEU A 3 20.67 -2.33 -4.83
CA LEU A 3 20.23 -1.37 -3.78
C LEU A 3 19.66 -2.04 -2.52
N MET A 4 19.09 -3.25 -2.70
CA MET A 4 18.39 -3.97 -1.63
C MET A 4 19.10 -5.29 -1.27
N LYS A 5 20.35 -5.48 -1.68
CA LYS A 5 21.09 -6.71 -1.40
C LYS A 5 21.22 -6.94 0.10
N GLY A 6 20.77 -8.11 0.56
CA GLY A 6 20.80 -8.51 1.97
C GLY A 6 19.68 -7.90 2.83
N LYS A 7 18.81 -7.06 2.23
CA LYS A 7 17.63 -6.53 2.91
C LYS A 7 16.49 -7.53 2.87
N LYS A 8 15.80 -7.70 3.99
CA LYS A 8 14.66 -8.59 4.19
C LYS A 8 13.39 -7.78 4.44
N GLY A 9 12.29 -8.15 3.81
CA GLY A 9 11.05 -7.41 4.02
C GLY A 9 9.76 -8.18 3.83
N LEU A 10 8.73 -7.70 4.52
CA LEU A 10 7.38 -8.23 4.47
C LEU A 10 6.53 -7.47 3.46
N ILE A 11 5.86 -8.20 2.58
CA ILE A 11 4.90 -7.67 1.62
C ILE A 11 3.50 -8.16 1.97
N MET A 12 2.60 -7.22 2.23
CA MET A 12 1.18 -7.47 2.52
C MET A 12 0.31 -6.92 1.39
N GLY A 13 -0.71 -7.69 0.95
CA GLY A 13 -1.71 -7.21 0.00
C GLY A 13 -1.51 -7.64 -1.46
N VAL A 14 -0.65 -8.62 -1.74
CA VAL A 14 -0.63 -9.27 -3.07
C VAL A 14 -1.87 -10.17 -3.20
N ALA A 15 -2.70 -9.92 -4.23
CA ALA A 15 -3.86 -10.73 -4.56
C ALA A 15 -3.72 -11.44 -5.93
N ASN A 16 -2.98 -10.82 -6.85
CA ASN A 16 -2.65 -11.35 -8.18
C ASN A 16 -1.53 -10.50 -8.82
N GLU A 17 -1.15 -10.83 -10.06
CA GLU A 17 -0.11 -10.13 -10.84
C GLU A 17 -0.44 -8.66 -11.19
N ARG A 18 -1.67 -8.20 -10.95
CA ARG A 18 -2.08 -6.80 -11.18
C ARG A 18 -2.07 -5.97 -9.90
N SER A 19 -1.76 -6.58 -8.75
CA SER A 19 -1.68 -5.86 -7.48
C SER A 19 -0.51 -4.87 -7.50
N ILE A 20 -0.70 -3.68 -6.96
CA ILE A 20 0.40 -2.71 -6.77
C ILE A 20 1.52 -3.35 -5.93
N ALA A 21 1.16 -4.06 -4.87
CA ALA A 21 2.11 -4.81 -4.05
C ALA A 21 2.95 -5.80 -4.86
N TRP A 22 2.41 -6.39 -5.94
CA TRP A 22 3.17 -7.26 -6.83
C TRP A 22 4.23 -6.49 -7.62
N GLY A 23 3.87 -5.35 -8.23
CA GLY A 23 4.85 -4.48 -8.91
C GLY A 23 5.96 -4.01 -7.99
N ILE A 24 5.64 -3.66 -6.74
CA ILE A 24 6.62 -3.33 -5.69
C ILE A 24 7.53 -4.52 -5.41
N SER A 25 6.95 -5.72 -5.22
CA SER A 25 7.72 -6.95 -4.94
C SER A 25 8.72 -7.27 -6.05
N GLN A 26 8.31 -7.13 -7.31
CA GLN A 26 9.18 -7.36 -8.45
C GLN A 26 10.39 -6.41 -8.41
N LYS A 27 10.18 -5.12 -8.20
CA LYS A 27 11.27 -4.13 -8.16
C LYS A 27 12.22 -4.33 -6.97
N LEU A 28 11.70 -4.71 -5.82
CA LEU A 28 12.52 -5.01 -4.64
C LEU A 28 13.35 -6.28 -4.83
N ALA A 29 12.76 -7.34 -5.39
CA ALA A 29 13.47 -8.59 -5.70
C ALA A 29 14.54 -8.38 -6.78
N GLU A 30 14.24 -7.65 -7.88
CA GLU A 30 15.21 -7.25 -8.90
C GLU A 30 16.38 -6.47 -8.30
N ALA A 31 16.13 -5.67 -7.26
CA ALA A 31 17.13 -4.94 -6.51
C ALA A 31 17.86 -5.77 -5.44
N GLY A 32 17.53 -7.05 -5.28
CA GLY A 32 18.23 -8.02 -4.43
C GLY A 32 17.67 -8.20 -3.03
N ALA A 33 16.43 -7.74 -2.76
CA ALA A 33 15.77 -7.98 -1.48
C ALA A 33 15.28 -9.44 -1.36
N GLU A 34 15.29 -9.95 -0.13
CA GLU A 34 14.58 -11.17 0.27
C GLU A 34 13.18 -10.79 0.76
N LEU A 35 12.15 -11.47 0.26
CA LEU A 35 10.76 -11.11 0.50
C LEU A 35 9.99 -12.21 1.23
N ALA A 36 9.15 -11.82 2.20
CA ALA A 36 8.08 -12.63 2.75
C ALA A 36 6.73 -12.06 2.31
N PHE A 37 5.72 -12.93 2.19
CA PHE A 37 4.39 -12.52 1.75
C PHE A 37 3.30 -12.94 2.73
N THR A 38 2.24 -12.12 2.84
CA THR A 38 1.02 -12.53 3.51
C THR A 38 -0.11 -12.82 2.51
N TYR A 39 -1.00 -13.70 2.92
CA TYR A 39 -2.28 -13.95 2.25
C TYR A 39 -3.38 -14.19 3.28
N LEU A 40 -4.64 -14.03 2.90
CA LEU A 40 -5.79 -14.33 3.73
C LEU A 40 -6.61 -15.46 3.12
N GLY A 41 -6.60 -16.64 3.78
CA GLY A 41 -7.38 -17.80 3.41
C GLY A 41 -6.92 -18.51 2.13
N ASP A 42 -7.55 -19.64 1.82
CA ASP A 42 -7.11 -20.56 0.77
C ASP A 42 -7.21 -20.00 -0.64
N ALA A 43 -8.17 -19.10 -0.89
CA ALA A 43 -8.35 -18.50 -2.21
C ALA A 43 -7.16 -17.60 -2.60
N LEU A 44 -6.63 -16.82 -1.67
CA LEU A 44 -5.43 -16.00 -1.91
C LEU A 44 -4.15 -16.83 -1.79
N LYS A 45 -4.10 -17.83 -0.88
CA LYS A 45 -2.99 -18.77 -0.78
C LYS A 45 -2.60 -19.35 -2.15
N LYS A 46 -3.59 -19.89 -2.88
CA LYS A 46 -3.39 -20.51 -4.21
C LYS A 46 -2.83 -19.54 -5.27
N ARG A 47 -2.94 -18.24 -5.05
CA ARG A 47 -2.44 -17.21 -5.97
C ARG A 47 -1.10 -16.65 -5.50
N VAL A 48 -0.96 -16.38 -4.19
CA VAL A 48 0.22 -15.69 -3.64
C VAL A 48 1.43 -16.63 -3.59
N ILE A 49 1.28 -17.88 -3.22
CA ILE A 49 2.41 -18.82 -3.15
C ILE A 49 3.13 -18.95 -4.50
N PRO A 50 2.46 -19.24 -5.63
CA PRO A 50 3.14 -19.31 -6.91
C PRO A 50 3.79 -18.00 -7.36
N LEU A 51 3.24 -16.84 -6.94
CA LEU A 51 3.85 -15.53 -7.20
C LEU A 51 5.10 -15.32 -6.36
N ALA A 52 5.06 -15.67 -5.07
CA ALA A 52 6.23 -15.61 -4.20
C ALA A 52 7.38 -16.48 -4.75
N GLU A 53 7.08 -17.69 -5.20
CA GLU A 53 8.06 -18.61 -5.81
C GLU A 53 8.72 -18.04 -7.08
N LYS A 54 7.99 -17.26 -7.90
CA LYS A 54 8.56 -16.55 -9.06
C LYS A 54 9.64 -15.55 -8.67
N LEU A 55 9.62 -15.05 -7.43
CA LEU A 55 10.63 -14.15 -6.86
C LEU A 55 11.60 -14.86 -5.91
N ASN A 56 11.69 -16.20 -6.00
CA ASN A 56 12.50 -17.06 -5.14
C ASN A 56 12.19 -16.95 -3.64
N SER A 57 11.00 -16.47 -3.28
CA SER A 57 10.54 -16.44 -1.90
C SER A 57 9.80 -17.72 -1.53
N LYS A 58 10.18 -18.32 -0.40
CA LYS A 58 9.50 -19.47 0.21
C LYS A 58 8.76 -19.10 1.50
N VAL A 59 8.89 -17.85 1.94
CA VAL A 59 8.37 -17.37 3.22
C VAL A 59 7.00 -16.73 3.00
N THR A 60 5.96 -17.45 3.40
CA THR A 60 4.57 -16.99 3.23
C THR A 60 3.75 -17.32 4.46
N PHE A 61 2.87 -16.40 4.87
CA PHE A 61 2.06 -16.55 6.08
C PHE A 61 0.58 -16.26 5.79
N ASN A 62 -0.32 -17.05 6.39
CA ASN A 62 -1.73 -16.65 6.49
C ASN A 62 -1.86 -15.62 7.62
N SER A 63 -2.49 -14.48 7.36
CA SER A 63 -2.72 -13.46 8.37
C SER A 63 -3.94 -12.60 8.03
N ASP A 64 -4.83 -12.47 8.99
CA ASP A 64 -6.00 -11.61 8.94
C ASP A 64 -5.72 -10.35 9.78
N VAL A 65 -5.65 -9.20 9.13
CA VAL A 65 -5.38 -7.92 9.82
C VAL A 65 -6.57 -7.42 10.66
N GLU A 66 -7.74 -8.03 10.54
CA GLU A 66 -8.87 -7.77 11.46
C GLU A 66 -8.66 -8.38 12.84
N LYS A 67 -7.71 -9.32 12.96
CA LYS A 67 -7.43 -10.07 14.19
C LYS A 67 -6.06 -9.71 14.72
N LYS A 68 -6.04 -8.93 15.79
CA LYS A 68 -4.81 -8.48 16.43
C LYS A 68 -3.84 -9.61 16.75
N GLU A 69 -4.36 -10.74 17.24
CA GLU A 69 -3.56 -11.93 17.58
C GLU A 69 -2.88 -12.55 16.36
N GLU A 70 -3.50 -12.48 15.17
CA GLU A 70 -2.89 -12.97 13.94
C GLU A 70 -1.77 -12.03 13.46
N VAL A 71 -1.92 -10.71 13.66
CA VAL A 71 -0.85 -9.75 13.38
C VAL A 71 0.35 -9.98 14.31
N VAL A 72 0.12 -10.15 15.61
CA VAL A 72 1.20 -10.47 16.58
C VAL A 72 1.92 -11.74 16.17
N LYS A 73 1.17 -12.82 15.92
CA LYS A 73 1.72 -14.12 15.52
C LYS A 73 2.51 -14.05 14.20
N LEU A 74 2.06 -13.22 13.25
CA LEU A 74 2.79 -13.01 12.00
C LEU A 74 4.23 -12.52 12.28
N PHE A 75 4.40 -11.52 13.12
CA PHE A 75 5.72 -10.97 13.42
C PHE A 75 6.56 -11.89 14.31
N GLU A 76 5.95 -12.69 15.19
CA GLU A 76 6.64 -13.77 15.92
C GLU A 76 7.19 -14.83 14.94
N ASN A 77 6.41 -15.24 13.96
CA ASN A 77 6.84 -16.19 12.93
C ASN A 77 7.96 -15.60 12.07
N ILE A 78 7.88 -14.33 11.65
CA ILE A 78 8.94 -13.66 10.91
C ILE A 78 10.23 -13.59 11.73
N LYS A 79 10.12 -13.26 13.02
CA LYS A 79 11.28 -13.25 13.93
C LYS A 79 11.92 -14.63 14.04
N SER A 80 11.12 -15.68 14.12
CA SER A 80 11.63 -17.06 14.16
C SER A 80 12.33 -17.46 12.87
N GLU A 81 11.86 -17.00 11.71
CA GLU A 81 12.39 -17.35 10.38
C GLU A 81 13.66 -16.54 10.06
N TRP A 82 13.67 -15.24 10.35
CA TRP A 82 14.69 -14.32 9.88
C TRP A 82 15.44 -13.55 10.98
N GLY A 83 14.94 -13.53 12.21
CA GLY A 83 15.44 -12.70 13.31
C GLY A 83 14.98 -11.26 13.19
N GLU A 84 15.38 -10.58 12.13
CA GLU A 84 15.11 -9.17 11.86
C GLU A 84 14.56 -8.97 10.45
N ILE A 85 13.91 -7.82 10.22
CA ILE A 85 13.53 -7.33 8.90
C ILE A 85 13.90 -5.86 8.73
N ASP A 86 14.13 -5.44 7.48
CA ASP A 86 14.51 -4.08 7.12
C ASP A 86 13.33 -3.23 6.67
N PHE A 87 12.28 -3.84 6.14
CA PHE A 87 11.13 -3.08 5.65
C PHE A 87 9.81 -3.85 5.66
N VAL A 88 8.71 -3.09 5.65
CA VAL A 88 7.36 -3.60 5.47
C VAL A 88 6.62 -2.78 4.41
N VAL A 89 5.93 -3.47 3.50
CA VAL A 89 4.96 -2.89 2.56
C VAL A 89 3.56 -3.32 2.99
N HIS A 90 2.78 -2.36 3.49
CA HIS A 90 1.38 -2.54 3.86
C HIS A 90 0.48 -2.04 2.73
N ALA A 91 0.00 -2.95 1.90
CA ALA A 91 -0.87 -2.67 0.77
C ALA A 91 -2.25 -3.32 0.93
N VAL A 92 -2.80 -3.26 2.15
CA VAL A 92 -4.09 -3.85 2.52
C VAL A 92 -5.15 -2.77 2.60
N ALA A 93 -6.31 -3.03 2.02
CA ALA A 93 -7.49 -2.20 2.15
C ALA A 93 -8.75 -3.04 1.89
N PHE A 94 -9.84 -2.65 2.56
CA PHE A 94 -11.15 -3.28 2.39
C PHE A 94 -12.27 -2.28 2.64
N SER A 95 -13.33 -2.40 1.87
CA SER A 95 -14.66 -1.84 2.14
C SER A 95 -15.71 -2.69 1.43
N ASP A 96 -16.94 -2.67 1.91
CA ASP A 96 -18.04 -3.35 1.23
C ASP A 96 -18.30 -2.71 -0.13
N LYS A 97 -18.26 -3.53 -1.17
CA LYS A 97 -18.37 -3.08 -2.56
C LYS A 97 -19.69 -2.34 -2.82
N SER A 98 -20.77 -2.74 -2.15
CA SER A 98 -22.08 -2.08 -2.27
C SER A 98 -22.08 -0.62 -1.84
N GLU A 99 -21.15 -0.22 -0.96
CA GLU A 99 -21.01 1.15 -0.46
C GLU A 99 -19.92 1.96 -1.18
N LEU A 100 -19.23 1.36 -2.14
CA LEU A 100 -18.31 2.04 -3.07
C LEU A 100 -19.04 2.49 -4.35
N SER A 101 -20.27 2.95 -4.17
CA SER A 101 -21.14 3.55 -5.18
C SER A 101 -22.20 4.40 -4.50
N GLY A 102 -22.76 5.39 -5.23
CA GLY A 102 -23.77 6.29 -4.69
C GLY A 102 -23.23 7.30 -3.67
N GLU A 103 -24.04 7.67 -2.70
CA GLU A 103 -23.75 8.74 -1.76
C GLU A 103 -23.00 8.23 -0.51
N TYR A 104 -21.93 8.91 -0.11
CA TYR A 104 -21.19 8.65 1.13
C TYR A 104 -22.09 8.69 2.37
N LEU A 105 -23.12 9.52 2.34
CA LEU A 105 -24.06 9.69 3.45
C LEU A 105 -24.76 8.38 3.87
N ASN A 106 -24.85 7.42 2.95
CA ASN A 106 -25.44 6.11 3.18
C ASN A 106 -24.46 5.06 3.74
N THR A 107 -23.25 5.46 4.09
CA THR A 107 -22.27 4.55 4.69
C THR A 107 -22.78 4.00 6.03
N THR A 108 -22.83 2.68 6.15
CA THR A 108 -23.25 2.01 7.39
C THR A 108 -22.17 2.11 8.47
N ARG A 109 -22.59 2.08 9.72
CA ARG A 109 -21.65 2.08 10.87
C ARG A 109 -20.73 0.86 10.82
N GLU A 110 -21.26 -0.29 10.49
CA GLU A 110 -20.56 -1.56 10.43
C GLU A 110 -19.43 -1.50 9.39
N ASN A 111 -19.76 -1.09 8.15
CA ASN A 111 -18.76 -0.96 7.10
C ASN A 111 -17.74 0.16 7.40
N PHE A 112 -18.17 1.28 8.00
CA PHE A 112 -17.26 2.34 8.42
C PHE A 112 -16.20 1.83 9.40
N LEU A 113 -16.63 1.15 10.46
CA LEU A 113 -15.72 0.61 11.48
C LEU A 113 -14.78 -0.43 10.90
N ARG A 114 -15.29 -1.35 10.08
CA ARG A 114 -14.50 -2.39 9.44
C ARG A 114 -13.50 -1.83 8.43
N SER A 115 -13.95 -0.90 7.59
CA SER A 115 -13.08 -0.23 6.61
C SER A 115 -11.95 0.53 7.30
N MET A 116 -12.24 1.25 8.38
CA MET A 116 -11.24 1.97 9.18
C MET A 116 -10.24 1.02 9.85
N LEU A 117 -10.71 -0.10 10.40
CA LEU A 117 -9.84 -1.10 11.02
C LEU A 117 -8.86 -1.67 9.99
N ILE A 118 -9.37 -2.18 8.86
CA ILE A 118 -8.56 -2.86 7.86
C ILE A 118 -7.69 -1.89 7.05
N SER A 119 -8.27 -0.75 6.63
CA SER A 119 -7.61 0.13 5.65
C SER A 119 -6.78 1.26 6.26
N CYS A 120 -6.85 1.44 7.59
CA CYS A 120 -6.12 2.47 8.31
C CYS A 120 -5.42 1.92 9.55
N PHE A 121 -6.17 1.45 10.55
CA PHE A 121 -5.61 1.10 11.87
C PHE A 121 -4.69 -0.12 11.82
N SER A 122 -4.95 -1.08 10.94
CA SER A 122 -4.08 -2.24 10.75
C SER A 122 -2.63 -1.85 10.43
N PHE A 123 -2.41 -0.72 9.73
CA PHE A 123 -1.05 -0.21 9.50
C PHE A 123 -0.36 0.22 10.80
N THR A 124 -1.10 0.79 11.73
CA THR A 124 -0.57 1.15 13.07
C THR A 124 -0.19 -0.10 13.87
N GLU A 125 -1.02 -1.16 13.84
CA GLU A 125 -0.70 -2.42 14.51
C GLU A 125 0.50 -3.12 13.87
N VAL A 126 0.55 -3.18 12.54
CA VAL A 126 1.70 -3.70 11.78
C VAL A 126 2.97 -2.93 12.11
N ALA A 127 2.94 -1.59 12.13
CA ALA A 127 4.09 -0.76 12.47
C ALA A 127 4.59 -1.01 13.90
N LYS A 128 3.66 -1.18 14.85
CA LYS A 128 3.99 -1.53 16.24
C LYS A 128 4.70 -2.87 16.35
N GLU A 129 4.20 -3.91 15.69
CA GLU A 129 4.80 -5.23 15.77
C GLU A 129 6.13 -5.28 14.99
N ALA A 130 6.19 -4.66 13.81
CA ALA A 130 7.43 -4.53 13.03
C ALA A 130 8.55 -3.85 13.83
N SER A 131 8.22 -2.80 14.60
CA SER A 131 9.22 -2.08 15.41
C SER A 131 9.93 -2.92 16.48
N LYS A 132 9.39 -4.10 16.79
CA LYS A 132 10.02 -5.04 17.75
C LYS A 132 11.09 -5.93 17.13
N ILE A 133 11.13 -5.99 15.79
CA ILE A 133 12.07 -6.83 15.02
C ILE A 133 12.82 -6.04 13.93
N MET A 134 12.79 -4.71 14.04
CA MET A 134 13.55 -3.77 13.19
C MET A 134 14.53 -2.98 14.09
N GLU A 135 15.38 -3.71 14.81
CA GLU A 135 16.23 -3.15 15.88
C GLU A 135 17.30 -2.17 15.34
N GLN A 136 17.73 -2.35 14.11
CA GLN A 136 18.68 -1.47 13.42
C GLN A 136 18.03 -0.33 12.63
N GLY A 137 16.74 -0.05 12.89
CA GLY A 137 15.93 0.83 12.08
C GLY A 137 15.30 0.13 10.88
N GLY A 138 14.77 0.90 9.92
CA GLY A 138 14.15 0.32 8.74
C GLY A 138 13.12 1.22 8.08
N SER A 139 12.30 0.69 7.18
CA SER A 139 11.33 1.48 6.44
C SER A 139 9.95 0.82 6.34
N LEU A 140 8.92 1.57 6.70
CA LEU A 140 7.52 1.17 6.55
C LEU A 140 6.88 1.98 5.41
N LEU A 141 6.21 1.29 4.51
CA LEU A 141 5.51 1.89 3.38
C LEU A 141 4.06 1.43 3.34
N THR A 142 3.14 2.38 3.21
CA THR A 142 1.73 2.05 2.92
C THR A 142 1.27 2.67 1.61
N LEU A 143 0.10 2.23 1.11
CA LEU A 143 -0.50 2.76 -0.11
C LEU A 143 -1.75 3.56 0.22
N THR A 144 -1.82 4.76 -0.33
CA THR A 144 -2.98 5.63 -0.28
C THR A 144 -3.45 6.00 -1.68
N TYR A 145 -4.54 6.75 -1.76
CA TYR A 145 -5.07 7.33 -2.99
C TYR A 145 -5.72 8.66 -2.66
N GLU A 146 -5.49 9.66 -3.46
CA GLU A 146 -5.99 11.05 -3.39
C GLU A 146 -6.97 11.32 -2.23
N SER A 147 -6.43 11.74 -1.09
CA SER A 147 -7.22 11.98 0.13
C SER A 147 -7.57 13.45 0.34
N THR A 148 -7.01 14.34 -0.50
CA THR A 148 -7.20 15.79 -0.37
C THR A 148 -8.45 16.29 -1.10
N LYS A 149 -9.07 15.44 -1.91
CA LYS A 149 -10.26 15.73 -2.73
C LYS A 149 -11.31 14.64 -2.57
N ALA A 150 -12.58 15.01 -2.73
CA ALA A 150 -13.66 14.03 -2.82
C ALA A 150 -13.62 13.36 -4.20
N ILE A 151 -13.43 12.04 -4.20
CA ILE A 151 -13.46 11.23 -5.41
C ILE A 151 -14.80 10.51 -5.50
N PRO A 152 -15.57 10.64 -6.60
CA PRO A 152 -16.85 9.97 -6.76
C PRO A 152 -16.75 8.47 -6.48
N ASN A 153 -17.73 7.92 -5.75
CA ASN A 153 -17.82 6.49 -5.39
C ASN A 153 -16.71 5.95 -4.49
N TYR A 154 -15.69 6.74 -4.15
CA TYR A 154 -14.64 6.30 -3.23
C TYR A 154 -15.10 6.31 -1.78
N ASN A 155 -16.05 7.19 -1.45
CA ASN A 155 -16.85 7.24 -0.22
C ASN A 155 -16.00 7.01 1.07
N VAL A 156 -16.37 6.01 1.88
CA VAL A 156 -15.67 5.70 3.14
C VAL A 156 -14.18 5.43 2.94
N MET A 157 -13.77 4.92 1.78
CA MET A 157 -12.34 4.70 1.51
C MET A 157 -11.55 6.01 1.45
N GLY A 158 -12.14 7.10 0.94
CA GLY A 158 -11.50 8.43 0.97
C GLY A 158 -11.24 8.88 2.42
N VAL A 159 -12.19 8.67 3.31
CA VAL A 159 -12.04 8.96 4.74
C VAL A 159 -10.96 8.07 5.38
N CYS A 160 -10.97 6.76 5.08
CA CYS A 160 -9.94 5.85 5.57
C CYS A 160 -8.52 6.25 5.09
N LYS A 161 -8.39 6.69 3.83
CA LYS A 161 -7.08 7.12 3.29
C LYS A 161 -6.62 8.43 3.90
N SER A 162 -7.50 9.39 4.17
CA SER A 162 -7.16 10.61 4.91
C SER A 162 -6.64 10.28 6.33
N ALA A 163 -7.32 9.38 7.02
CA ALA A 163 -6.89 8.90 8.35
C ALA A 163 -5.55 8.15 8.29
N LEU A 164 -5.35 7.31 7.25
CA LEU A 164 -4.10 6.59 7.03
C LEU A 164 -2.92 7.55 6.80
N GLU A 165 -3.10 8.60 5.98
CA GLU A 165 -2.07 9.61 5.74
C GLU A 165 -1.73 10.42 7.01
N ALA A 166 -2.71 10.69 7.84
CA ALA A 166 -2.47 11.26 9.17
C ALA A 166 -1.64 10.29 10.03
N SER A 167 -2.01 8.99 10.04
CA SER A 167 -1.30 7.95 10.81
C SER A 167 0.17 7.82 10.39
N VAL A 168 0.49 7.96 9.09
CA VAL A 168 1.88 7.97 8.59
C VAL A 168 2.73 9.01 9.32
N LYS A 169 2.21 10.21 9.52
CA LYS A 169 2.93 11.31 10.19
C LYS A 169 3.19 11.02 11.67
N TYR A 170 2.17 10.51 12.37
CA TYR A 170 2.31 10.14 13.80
C TYR A 170 3.26 8.97 13.98
N LEU A 171 3.16 7.93 13.15
CA LEU A 171 4.07 6.79 13.19
C LEU A 171 5.51 7.19 12.84
N ALA A 172 5.71 8.07 11.86
CA ALA A 172 7.03 8.60 11.52
C ALA A 172 7.67 9.36 12.70
N ARG A 173 6.87 10.17 13.41
CA ARG A 173 7.30 10.87 14.63
C ARG A 173 7.70 9.89 15.73
N ASP A 174 6.85 8.90 16.01
CA ASP A 174 7.05 7.98 17.14
C ASP A 174 8.19 6.99 16.91
N LEU A 175 8.43 6.59 15.65
CA LEU A 175 9.42 5.59 15.28
C LEU A 175 10.75 6.19 14.81
N GLY A 176 10.79 7.49 14.50
CA GLY A 176 11.98 8.15 13.97
C GLY A 176 13.20 8.07 14.89
N ALA A 177 13.02 8.20 16.21
CA ALA A 177 14.10 8.05 17.19
C ALA A 177 14.72 6.62 17.23
N LYS A 178 14.01 5.63 16.67
CA LYS A 178 14.49 4.25 16.49
C LYS A 178 15.17 4.02 15.13
N GLY A 179 15.41 5.07 14.35
CA GLY A 179 15.95 4.96 12.99
C GLY A 179 14.96 4.41 11.95
N MET A 180 13.67 4.37 12.27
CA MET A 180 12.65 3.86 11.35
C MET A 180 11.99 5.02 10.58
N ARG A 181 11.81 4.83 9.28
CA ARG A 181 11.12 5.74 8.38
C ARG A 181 9.72 5.20 8.04
N VAL A 182 8.75 6.07 7.99
CA VAL A 182 7.35 5.71 7.66
C VAL A 182 6.82 6.64 6.59
N ASN A 183 6.47 6.09 5.43
CA ASN A 183 5.99 6.86 4.28
C ASN A 183 4.77 6.20 3.63
N ALA A 184 4.07 6.95 2.79
CA ALA A 184 3.02 6.43 1.94
C ALA A 184 3.25 6.80 0.47
N ILE A 185 2.79 5.96 -0.45
CA ILE A 185 2.64 6.32 -1.86
C ILE A 185 1.16 6.54 -2.14
N SER A 186 0.82 7.74 -2.63
CA SER A 186 -0.47 8.05 -3.25
C SER A 186 -0.37 7.73 -4.74
N ALA A 187 -0.87 6.55 -5.11
CA ALA A 187 -0.83 6.08 -6.49
C ALA A 187 -2.03 6.59 -7.28
N GLY A 188 -1.82 7.01 -8.51
CA GLY A 188 -2.92 7.26 -9.46
C GLY A 188 -3.74 5.98 -9.73
N PRO A 189 -4.86 6.08 -10.45
CA PRO A 189 -5.72 4.93 -10.67
C PRO A 189 -5.02 3.85 -11.53
N ILE A 190 -4.95 2.64 -10.97
CA ILE A 190 -4.37 1.45 -11.60
C ILE A 190 -5.44 0.35 -11.68
N LYS A 191 -5.49 -0.39 -12.79
CA LYS A 191 -6.47 -1.46 -13.02
C LYS A 191 -6.17 -2.70 -12.18
N THR A 192 -6.43 -2.61 -10.88
CA THR A 192 -6.28 -3.70 -9.90
C THR A 192 -7.62 -4.39 -9.61
N LEU A 193 -7.56 -5.52 -8.90
CA LEU A 193 -8.78 -6.18 -8.40
C LEU A 193 -9.55 -5.26 -7.44
N ALA A 194 -8.86 -4.57 -6.53
CA ALA A 194 -9.47 -3.63 -5.58
C ALA A 194 -10.15 -2.45 -6.31
N ALA A 195 -9.48 -1.86 -7.31
CA ALA A 195 -10.03 -0.74 -8.07
C ALA A 195 -11.29 -1.13 -8.88
N SER A 196 -11.45 -2.40 -9.26
CA SER A 196 -12.66 -2.88 -9.94
C SER A 196 -13.90 -2.92 -9.04
N ALA A 197 -13.76 -2.74 -7.73
CA ALA A 197 -14.87 -2.65 -6.79
C ALA A 197 -15.47 -1.24 -6.71
N ILE A 198 -14.75 -0.22 -7.18
CA ILE A 198 -15.20 1.18 -7.16
C ILE A 198 -16.19 1.40 -8.32
N GLY A 199 -17.32 2.02 -8.04
CA GLY A 199 -18.29 2.42 -9.08
C GLY A 199 -17.65 3.35 -10.11
N ASP A 200 -18.03 3.20 -11.37
CA ASP A 200 -17.56 4.04 -12.49
C ASP A 200 -16.02 4.09 -12.66
N ALA A 201 -15.29 3.04 -12.25
CA ALA A 201 -13.85 2.98 -12.35
C ALA A 201 -13.29 3.31 -13.75
N LYS A 202 -14.04 2.96 -14.82
CA LYS A 202 -13.65 3.30 -16.21
C LYS A 202 -13.61 4.81 -16.43
N PHE A 203 -14.57 5.54 -15.86
CA PHE A 203 -14.59 7.00 -15.92
C PHE A 203 -13.38 7.58 -15.19
N LEU A 204 -13.07 7.09 -13.98
CA LEU A 204 -11.92 7.56 -13.21
C LEU A 204 -10.59 7.35 -13.98
N TYR A 205 -10.42 6.20 -14.64
CA TYR A 205 -9.22 5.94 -15.48
C TYR A 205 -9.10 6.91 -16.64
N LYS A 206 -10.22 7.11 -17.38
CA LYS A 206 -10.22 8.00 -18.54
C LYS A 206 -10.01 9.44 -18.12
N TRP A 207 -10.68 9.87 -17.06
CA TRP A 207 -10.51 11.20 -16.51
C TRP A 207 -9.07 11.50 -16.12
N ASN A 208 -8.43 10.58 -15.39
CA ASN A 208 -7.03 10.76 -14.98
C ASN A 208 -6.09 10.79 -16.18
N GLU A 209 -6.26 9.90 -17.16
CA GLU A 209 -5.47 9.87 -18.40
C GLU A 209 -5.56 11.20 -19.15
N ASP A 210 -6.78 11.75 -19.32
CA ASP A 210 -7.01 12.99 -20.07
C ASP A 210 -6.50 14.24 -19.34
N HIS A 211 -6.48 14.23 -18.00
CA HIS A 211 -6.20 15.44 -17.20
C HIS A 211 -4.84 15.41 -16.50
N SER A 212 -4.18 14.26 -16.33
CA SER A 212 -2.82 14.22 -15.78
C SER A 212 -1.83 14.96 -16.66
N PHE A 213 -0.74 15.46 -16.08
CA PHE A 213 0.29 16.19 -16.86
C PHE A 213 1.00 15.31 -17.89
N LEU A 214 1.25 14.03 -17.55
CA LEU A 214 1.90 13.08 -18.45
C LEU A 214 0.92 12.43 -19.45
N LYS A 215 -0.38 12.77 -19.40
CA LYS A 215 -1.43 12.25 -20.32
C LYS A 215 -1.47 10.72 -20.38
N ARG A 216 -1.23 10.09 -19.26
CA ARG A 216 -1.32 8.64 -19.07
C ARG A 216 -1.71 8.28 -17.64
N ASN A 217 -2.23 7.10 -17.45
CA ASN A 217 -2.27 6.49 -16.14
C ASN A 217 -0.88 5.92 -15.78
N VAL A 218 -0.61 5.82 -14.50
CA VAL A 218 0.53 5.07 -13.97
C VAL A 218 0.23 3.58 -13.92
N ASP A 219 1.27 2.77 -13.84
CA ASP A 219 1.16 1.32 -13.68
C ASP A 219 1.83 0.83 -12.38
N ILE A 220 1.78 -0.49 -12.15
CA ILE A 220 2.36 -1.10 -10.96
C ILE A 220 3.89 -0.97 -10.90
N HIS A 221 4.56 -0.77 -12.03
CA HIS A 221 6.02 -0.61 -12.10
C HIS A 221 6.44 0.82 -11.79
N ASP A 222 5.65 1.83 -12.22
CA ASP A 222 5.86 3.22 -11.81
C ASP A 222 5.84 3.33 -10.26
N VAL A 223 4.85 2.68 -9.62
CA VAL A 223 4.76 2.63 -8.16
C VAL A 223 5.89 1.79 -7.55
N GLY A 224 6.24 0.67 -8.18
CA GLY A 224 7.33 -0.19 -7.74
C GLY A 224 8.68 0.53 -7.70
N ASN A 225 8.97 1.36 -8.70
CA ASN A 225 10.20 2.17 -8.74
C ASN A 225 10.25 3.21 -7.62
N SER A 226 9.13 3.89 -7.34
CA SER A 226 9.04 4.83 -6.22
C SER A 226 9.12 4.14 -4.85
N ALA A 227 8.53 2.94 -4.74
CA ALA A 227 8.65 2.12 -3.53
C ALA A 227 10.10 1.68 -3.29
N LEU A 228 10.83 1.26 -4.33
CA LEU A 228 12.25 0.94 -4.24
C LEU A 228 13.07 2.13 -3.70
N TYR A 229 12.81 3.36 -4.21
CA TYR A 229 13.44 4.57 -3.67
C TYR A 229 13.13 4.74 -2.18
N LEU A 230 11.84 4.75 -1.79
CA LEU A 230 11.43 5.03 -0.42
C LEU A 230 11.87 3.96 0.59
N LEU A 231 12.03 2.71 0.16
CA LEU A 231 12.43 1.59 1.02
C LEU A 231 13.95 1.39 1.07
N SER A 232 14.71 1.95 0.12
CA SER A 232 16.16 1.88 0.10
C SER A 232 16.84 3.01 0.89
N ASP A 233 18.16 2.91 1.04
CA ASP A 233 18.99 3.93 1.69
C ASP A 233 19.04 5.27 0.91
N LEU A 234 18.59 5.29 -0.35
CA LEU A 234 18.46 6.52 -1.13
C LEU A 234 17.47 7.51 -0.50
N ALA A 235 16.53 7.04 0.32
CA ALA A 235 15.52 7.85 0.99
C ALA A 235 15.79 8.04 2.49
N ASN A 236 17.04 7.93 2.97
CA ASN A 236 17.37 8.01 4.39
C ASN A 236 16.94 9.32 5.08
N GLY A 237 16.78 10.40 4.33
CA GLY A 237 16.25 11.67 4.83
C GLY A 237 14.74 11.85 4.67
N VAL A 238 13.98 10.81 4.24
CA VAL A 238 12.55 10.93 3.90
C VAL A 238 11.72 10.08 4.85
N THR A 239 10.91 10.75 5.69
CA THR A 239 9.93 10.12 6.58
C THR A 239 8.72 11.03 6.80
N GLY A 240 7.54 10.45 7.02
CA GLY A 240 6.28 11.19 7.14
C GLY A 240 5.74 11.71 5.80
N GLU A 241 6.30 11.24 4.68
CA GLU A 241 5.99 11.73 3.33
C GLU A 241 4.78 10.97 2.73
N ILE A 242 3.97 11.73 2.00
CA ILE A 242 2.95 11.20 1.10
C ILE A 242 3.43 11.46 -0.32
N HIS A 243 4.06 10.45 -0.91
CA HIS A 243 4.70 10.53 -2.21
C HIS A 243 3.72 10.23 -3.35
N TYR A 244 3.44 11.23 -4.18
CA TYR A 244 2.49 11.10 -5.29
C TYR A 244 3.14 10.45 -6.51
N VAL A 245 2.52 9.34 -6.96
CA VAL A 245 2.85 8.64 -8.20
C VAL A 245 1.57 8.53 -9.03
N ASP A 246 1.21 9.60 -9.72
CA ASP A 246 -0.08 9.77 -10.38
C ASP A 246 -0.01 10.52 -11.73
N ALA A 247 1.17 10.55 -12.35
CA ALA A 247 1.43 11.29 -13.58
C ALA A 247 1.17 12.80 -13.49
N GLY A 248 1.24 13.38 -12.27
CA GLY A 248 1.03 14.80 -12.00
C GLY A 248 -0.44 15.20 -11.84
N TYR A 249 -1.36 14.23 -11.73
CA TYR A 249 -2.79 14.51 -11.60
C TYR A 249 -3.13 15.32 -10.34
N ASN A 250 -2.48 15.06 -9.22
CA ASN A 250 -2.74 15.80 -7.97
C ASN A 250 -2.44 17.31 -8.06
N LYS A 251 -1.70 17.75 -9.07
CA LYS A 251 -1.35 19.16 -9.33
C LYS A 251 -2.30 19.87 -10.29
N VAL A 252 -3.28 19.15 -10.85
CA VAL A 252 -4.24 19.72 -11.80
C VAL A 252 -5.24 20.60 -11.04
N GLY A 253 -5.17 21.90 -11.25
CA GLY A 253 -6.13 22.86 -10.69
C GLY A 253 -7.40 22.99 -11.54
N MET A 254 -7.26 22.90 -12.87
CA MET A 254 -8.37 23.02 -13.83
C MET A 254 -8.08 22.13 -15.04
N PRO A 255 -9.10 21.44 -15.58
CA PRO A 255 -8.97 20.69 -16.83
C PRO A 255 -8.60 21.59 -18.03
N ASP A 256 -7.88 21.02 -18.99
CA ASP A 256 -7.58 21.75 -20.25
C ASP A 256 -8.89 22.00 -21.02
N PRO A 257 -9.18 23.24 -21.42
CA PRO A 257 -10.38 23.57 -22.22
C PRO A 257 -10.56 22.72 -23.49
N LYS A 258 -9.48 22.24 -24.09
CA LYS A 258 -9.51 21.34 -25.25
C LYS A 258 -10.22 20.00 -24.97
N ASN A 259 -10.35 19.61 -23.73
CA ASN A 259 -11.04 18.37 -23.34
C ASN A 259 -12.57 18.52 -23.30
N PHE A 260 -13.10 19.71 -23.58
CA PHE A 260 -14.54 20.04 -23.57
C PHE A 260 -15.06 20.47 -24.96
N SER A 261 -14.26 20.35 -26.00
CA SER A 261 -14.64 20.66 -27.39
C SER A 261 -15.13 19.43 -28.14
#